data_4d178c5781f1939f2d883eecd2444d47
#
_entry.id   4d178c5781f1939f2d883eecd2444d47
#
_cell.length_a   1.000
_cell.length_b   1.000
_cell.length_c   1.000
_cell.angle_alpha   90.00
_cell.angle_beta   90.00
_cell.angle_gamma   90.00
#
_symmetry.space_group_name_H-M   'P 1'
#
loop_
_entity.id
_entity.type
_entity.pdbx_description
1 polymer ?
#
loop_
_entity_poly.entity_id
_entity_poly.type
_entity_poly.pdbx_seq_one_letter_code
_entity_poly.pdbx_strand_id
1 'polypeptide(L)'
;MDKNEVLAKGGVEKIGLQDSFLKHQKGEGEKTKIEKTMNDHKEAIELVLSTLTDQKLGVISSLSDIDAAGHRVLHGGEFFKESVLINDEVIAKIEEIAPLGPLHQMANLKGIRAIKALLPTLPQVAVFDTAFHQTIPDYAYLYAIPYELYEKYHIRRYGFHGSSHRYVSKRACEILGLDYNKTKIITCHIGNGASLAAIENGKVVDTSMGLTPCEGVMMGTRCGDIDPAVFPYLFSNNALDPKDMDNFINKKSGVLGVSGVSSDMRDVEEAAFVRKEKRAALSLKMYDYRIKKYVGAYMAAMNGCDVLVFTGGIGEKGDTTRRGVAMHLENLGIEFDDTINTGLRDKEMVISKPTSKVKVIVVPTNEELVIAQDTLALTKK
;
A
#
# COMPACT_ATOMS: atom_id res chain seq x y z
N MET A 1 8.12 -6.74 22.86
CA MET A 1 7.69 -5.45 22.28
C MET A 1 7.00 -4.54 23.29
N ASP A 2 7.52 -4.46 24.48
CA ASP A 2 6.85 -3.64 25.51
C ASP A 2 6.93 -2.12 25.26
N LYS A 3 7.74 -1.68 24.27
CA LYS A 3 7.97 -0.26 23.97
C LYS A 3 7.77 0.13 22.48
N ASN A 4 7.29 -0.75 21.61
CA ASN A 4 7.22 -0.51 20.15
C ASN A 4 8.56 0.02 19.57
N GLU A 5 9.68 -0.48 20.04
CA GLU A 5 11.02 -0.03 19.67
C GLU A 5 11.53 -0.81 18.45
N VAL A 6 12.05 -0.10 17.46
CA VAL A 6 12.69 -0.70 16.27
C VAL A 6 14.18 -0.88 16.58
N LEU A 7 14.60 -2.12 16.85
CA LEU A 7 16.00 -2.43 17.15
C LEU A 7 16.88 -2.43 15.90
N ALA A 8 16.36 -2.91 14.79
CA ALA A 8 17.02 -2.88 13.48
C ALA A 8 15.98 -2.79 12.35
N LYS A 9 16.39 -2.21 11.24
CA LYS A 9 15.63 -2.20 9.99
C LYS A 9 16.54 -2.47 8.80
N GLY A 10 15.98 -2.98 7.71
CA GLY A 10 16.78 -3.29 6.53
C GLY A 10 15.95 -3.84 5.38
N GLY A 11 16.64 -4.27 4.33
CA GLY A 11 16.03 -4.89 3.18
C GLY A 11 17.05 -5.64 2.32
N VAL A 12 16.62 -6.77 1.80
CA VAL A 12 17.42 -7.54 0.84
C VAL A 12 17.00 -7.16 -0.57
N GLU A 13 17.96 -6.84 -1.39
CA GLU A 13 17.72 -6.43 -2.77
C GLU A 13 18.37 -7.38 -3.77
N LYS A 14 17.76 -7.50 -4.96
CA LYS A 14 18.29 -8.27 -6.08
C LYS A 14 18.47 -9.77 -5.81
N ILE A 15 17.59 -10.38 -5.00
CA ILE A 15 17.59 -11.83 -4.74
C ILE A 15 17.53 -12.57 -6.08
N GLY A 16 18.40 -13.58 -6.26
CA GLY A 16 18.55 -14.34 -7.50
C GLY A 16 19.51 -13.72 -8.53
N LEU A 17 20.11 -12.57 -8.23
CA LEU A 17 21.12 -11.93 -9.07
C LEU A 17 22.49 -11.96 -8.37
N GLN A 18 23.58 -11.89 -9.18
CA GLN A 18 24.95 -11.96 -8.64
C GLN A 18 25.33 -10.78 -7.74
N ASP A 19 24.72 -9.62 -7.95
CA ASP A 19 24.96 -8.39 -7.20
C ASP A 19 23.90 -8.12 -6.10
N SER A 20 23.34 -9.19 -5.54
CA SER A 20 22.42 -9.10 -4.41
C SER A 20 23.12 -8.60 -3.14
N PHE A 21 22.40 -7.90 -2.30
CA PHE A 21 22.93 -7.33 -1.06
C PHE A 21 21.84 -7.12 0.01
N LEU A 22 22.28 -7.08 1.26
CA LEU A 22 21.47 -6.66 2.42
C LEU A 22 21.84 -5.22 2.80
N LYS A 23 20.84 -4.35 2.90
CA LYS A 23 20.91 -3.09 3.64
C LYS A 23 20.49 -3.34 5.07
N HIS A 24 21.30 -2.94 6.03
CA HIS A 24 21.05 -3.11 7.46
C HIS A 24 21.29 -1.80 8.19
N GLN A 25 20.44 -1.49 9.16
CA GLN A 25 20.58 -0.33 10.05
C GLN A 25 20.19 -0.73 11.48
N LYS A 26 21.12 -0.62 12.40
CA LYS A 26 20.91 -0.86 13.83
C LYS A 26 20.39 0.41 14.48
N GLY A 27 19.16 0.38 15.05
CA GLY A 27 18.52 1.55 15.62
C GLY A 27 18.54 2.77 14.69
N GLU A 28 18.99 3.89 15.19
CA GLU A 28 19.20 5.14 14.44
C GLU A 28 20.63 5.28 13.87
N GLY A 29 21.44 4.21 13.92
CA GLY A 29 22.83 4.20 13.46
C GLY A 29 22.98 4.29 11.94
N GLU A 30 24.22 4.18 11.47
CA GLU A 30 24.54 4.21 10.04
C GLU A 30 24.00 3.00 9.29
N LYS A 31 23.65 3.23 8.02
CA LYS A 31 23.23 2.16 7.11
C LYS A 31 24.46 1.41 6.59
N THR A 32 24.49 0.11 6.82
CA THR A 32 25.52 -0.79 6.32
C THR A 32 24.99 -1.58 5.13
N LYS A 33 25.78 -1.66 4.06
CA LYS A 33 25.52 -2.52 2.91
C LYS A 33 26.42 -3.78 3.01
N ILE A 34 25.79 -4.95 2.98
CA ILE A 34 26.46 -6.24 3.01
C ILE A 34 26.23 -6.90 1.66
N GLU A 35 27.27 -6.98 0.83
CA GLU A 35 27.23 -7.63 -0.48
C GLU A 35 27.43 -9.13 -0.31
N LYS A 36 26.47 -9.89 -0.78
CA LYS A 36 26.49 -11.35 -0.79
C LYS A 36 25.53 -11.85 -1.84
N THR A 37 26.00 -12.72 -2.73
CA THR A 37 25.12 -13.40 -3.69
C THR A 37 24.14 -14.28 -2.92
N MET A 38 22.86 -14.09 -3.20
CA MET A 38 21.74 -14.85 -2.60
C MET A 38 20.88 -15.37 -3.74
N ASN A 39 20.82 -16.70 -3.88
CA ASN A 39 20.10 -17.34 -4.99
C ASN A 39 18.60 -17.37 -4.78
N ASP A 40 18.16 -17.36 -3.54
CA ASP A 40 16.74 -17.43 -3.17
C ASP A 40 16.41 -16.70 -1.86
N HIS A 41 15.14 -16.73 -1.50
CA HIS A 41 14.63 -16.08 -0.28
C HIS A 41 15.12 -16.76 1.00
N LYS A 42 15.46 -18.06 0.96
CA LYS A 42 15.99 -18.76 2.11
C LYS A 42 17.38 -18.23 2.47
N GLU A 43 18.27 -18.15 1.49
CA GLU A 43 19.62 -17.56 1.67
C GLU A 43 19.55 -16.10 2.13
N ALA A 44 18.56 -15.35 1.62
CA ALA A 44 18.32 -13.98 2.04
C ALA A 44 17.93 -13.89 3.53
N ILE A 45 17.03 -14.75 3.99
CA ILE A 45 16.60 -14.81 5.39
C ILE A 45 17.74 -15.32 6.28
N GLU A 46 18.52 -16.30 5.85
CA GLU A 46 19.71 -16.77 6.57
C GLU A 46 20.71 -15.61 6.79
N LEU A 47 20.93 -14.78 5.78
CA LEU A 47 21.80 -13.59 5.91
C LEU A 47 21.20 -12.58 6.91
N VAL A 48 19.90 -12.32 6.85
CA VAL A 48 19.22 -11.43 7.82
C VAL A 48 19.40 -11.97 9.25
N LEU A 49 19.09 -13.24 9.50
CA LEU A 49 19.19 -13.87 10.82
C LEU A 49 20.62 -13.85 11.35
N SER A 50 21.61 -14.18 10.51
CA SER A 50 23.03 -14.11 10.91
C SER A 50 23.49 -12.68 11.20
N THR A 51 22.96 -11.68 10.48
CA THR A 51 23.27 -10.27 10.73
C THR A 51 22.65 -9.78 12.03
N LEU A 52 21.44 -10.24 12.37
CA LEU A 52 20.80 -9.87 13.64
C LEU A 52 21.56 -10.38 14.88
N THR A 53 22.31 -11.47 14.75
CA THR A 53 23.13 -12.07 15.83
C THR A 53 24.63 -11.75 15.71
N ASP A 54 25.04 -10.96 14.72
CA ASP A 54 26.45 -10.58 14.53
C ASP A 54 26.98 -9.75 15.71
N GLN A 55 28.25 -9.93 16.07
CA GLN A 55 28.85 -9.24 17.21
C GLN A 55 28.87 -7.70 17.07
N LYS A 56 28.96 -7.17 15.86
CA LYS A 56 29.05 -5.72 15.61
C LYS A 56 27.71 -5.12 15.13
N LEU A 57 27.07 -5.81 14.22
CA LEU A 57 25.85 -5.35 13.54
C LEU A 57 24.58 -5.82 14.26
N GLY A 58 24.66 -6.86 15.06
CA GLY A 58 23.52 -7.51 15.67
C GLY A 58 22.84 -6.68 16.77
N VAL A 59 21.60 -7.05 17.03
CA VAL A 59 20.72 -6.43 18.01
C VAL A 59 20.14 -7.44 19.00
N ILE A 60 20.39 -8.74 18.78
CA ILE A 60 20.01 -9.85 19.64
C ILE A 60 21.22 -10.76 19.88
N SER A 61 21.21 -11.48 20.99
CA SER A 61 22.32 -12.36 21.37
C SER A 61 22.22 -13.74 20.73
N SER A 62 20.99 -14.19 20.46
CA SER A 62 20.67 -15.51 19.92
C SER A 62 19.38 -15.46 19.11
N LEU A 63 19.21 -16.41 18.19
CA LEU A 63 17.93 -16.59 17.48
C LEU A 63 16.77 -16.98 18.40
N SER A 64 17.06 -17.50 19.60
CA SER A 64 16.06 -17.75 20.64
C SER A 64 15.46 -16.46 21.24
N ASP A 65 16.05 -15.31 20.99
CA ASP A 65 15.52 -14.01 21.39
C ASP A 65 14.40 -13.51 20.47
N ILE A 66 14.13 -14.24 19.39
CA ILE A 66 13.03 -13.96 18.46
C ILE A 66 11.78 -14.74 18.91
N ASP A 67 10.76 -14.02 19.35
CA ASP A 67 9.52 -14.62 19.87
C ASP A 67 8.52 -14.99 18.76
N ALA A 68 8.50 -14.24 17.66
CA ALA A 68 7.57 -14.47 16.54
C ALA A 68 8.02 -13.77 15.25
N ALA A 69 7.42 -14.17 14.12
CA ALA A 69 7.59 -13.52 12.82
C ALA A 69 6.25 -13.09 12.24
N GLY A 70 6.10 -11.82 11.91
CA GLY A 70 4.96 -11.29 11.16
C GLY A 70 5.28 -11.16 9.68
N HIS A 71 4.35 -11.61 8.83
CA HIS A 71 4.47 -11.55 7.37
C HIS A 71 3.38 -10.66 6.78
N ARG A 72 3.76 -9.69 5.95
CA ARG A 72 2.82 -9.08 5.03
C ARG A 72 2.47 -10.08 3.95
N VAL A 73 1.19 -10.38 3.77
CA VAL A 73 0.66 -11.23 2.69
C VAL A 73 -0.27 -10.38 1.83
N LEU A 74 -0.04 -10.37 0.51
CA LEU A 74 -0.78 -9.48 -0.38
C LEU A 74 -2.28 -9.76 -0.33
N HIS A 75 -2.70 -11.02 -0.46
CA HIS A 75 -4.09 -11.38 -0.72
C HIS A 75 -4.61 -12.43 0.25
N GLY A 76 -5.71 -12.13 0.91
CA GLY A 76 -6.40 -13.03 1.83
C GLY A 76 -7.64 -13.70 1.22
N GLY A 77 -8.02 -13.35 -0.03
CA GLY A 77 -9.28 -13.79 -0.62
C GLY A 77 -10.47 -13.34 0.22
N GLU A 78 -11.53 -14.13 0.20
CA GLU A 78 -12.69 -13.95 1.08
C GLU A 78 -12.54 -14.74 2.39
N PHE A 79 -11.44 -15.51 2.52
CA PHE A 79 -11.21 -16.44 3.64
C PHE A 79 -10.62 -15.73 4.86
N PHE A 80 -9.69 -14.79 4.63
CA PHE A 80 -8.97 -14.12 5.70
C PHE A 80 -9.47 -12.68 5.89
N LYS A 81 -10.28 -12.48 6.93
CA LYS A 81 -10.86 -11.18 7.29
C LYS A 81 -10.05 -10.43 8.33
N GLU A 82 -9.03 -11.08 8.87
CA GLU A 82 -8.11 -10.56 9.89
C GLU A 82 -6.76 -11.28 9.80
N SER A 83 -5.81 -10.84 10.60
CA SER A 83 -4.50 -11.50 10.72
C SER A 83 -4.65 -12.84 11.42
N VAL A 84 -3.87 -13.85 11.02
CA VAL A 84 -3.98 -15.22 11.55
C VAL A 84 -2.62 -15.84 11.87
N LEU A 85 -2.58 -16.74 12.86
CA LEU A 85 -1.45 -17.63 13.07
C LEU A 85 -1.30 -18.59 11.89
N ILE A 86 -0.08 -18.71 11.38
CA ILE A 86 0.23 -19.55 10.22
C ILE A 86 0.38 -21.01 10.67
N ASN A 87 -0.43 -21.87 10.09
CA ASN A 87 -0.32 -23.33 10.15
C ASN A 87 -0.36 -23.90 8.73
N ASP A 88 -0.35 -25.23 8.58
CA ASP A 88 -0.36 -25.85 7.25
C ASP A 88 -1.66 -25.60 6.48
N GLU A 89 -2.79 -25.46 7.16
CA GLU A 89 -4.08 -25.12 6.54
C GLU A 89 -4.07 -23.69 5.99
N VAL A 90 -3.51 -22.74 6.72
CA VAL A 90 -3.35 -21.35 6.27
C VAL A 90 -2.43 -21.28 5.05
N ILE A 91 -1.31 -22.03 5.06
CA ILE A 91 -0.40 -22.09 3.91
C ILE A 91 -1.13 -22.66 2.68
N ALA A 92 -1.85 -23.77 2.84
CA ALA A 92 -2.61 -24.39 1.74
C ALA A 92 -3.68 -23.44 1.19
N LYS A 93 -4.36 -22.69 2.06
CA LYS A 93 -5.37 -21.70 1.62
C LYS A 93 -4.75 -20.52 0.90
N ILE A 94 -3.58 -20.01 1.33
CA ILE A 94 -2.84 -18.96 0.61
C ILE A 94 -2.38 -19.47 -0.77
N GLU A 95 -2.02 -20.75 -0.91
CA GLU A 95 -1.71 -21.36 -2.20
C GLU A 95 -2.94 -21.48 -3.11
N GLU A 96 -4.08 -21.90 -2.57
CA GLU A 96 -5.35 -22.01 -3.31
C GLU A 96 -5.76 -20.68 -3.95
N ILE A 97 -5.60 -19.58 -3.21
CA ILE A 97 -5.93 -18.22 -3.70
C ILE A 97 -4.79 -17.53 -4.45
N ALA A 98 -3.64 -18.19 -4.65
CA ALA A 98 -2.52 -17.61 -5.38
C ALA A 98 -2.86 -17.08 -6.78
N PRO A 99 -3.80 -17.67 -7.54
CA PRO A 99 -4.24 -17.10 -8.82
C PRO A 99 -4.78 -15.65 -8.76
N LEU A 100 -5.26 -15.18 -7.60
CA LEU A 100 -5.71 -13.79 -7.41
C LEU A 100 -4.55 -12.76 -7.39
N GLY A 101 -3.31 -13.20 -7.16
CA GLY A 101 -2.13 -12.33 -7.13
C GLY A 101 -0.82 -13.13 -7.30
N PRO A 102 -0.62 -13.84 -8.43
CA PRO A 102 0.36 -14.92 -8.54
C PRO A 102 1.79 -14.48 -8.26
N LEU A 103 2.20 -13.30 -8.71
CA LEU A 103 3.57 -12.81 -8.52
C LEU A 103 3.90 -12.57 -7.04
N HIS A 104 2.97 -11.99 -6.29
CA HIS A 104 3.18 -11.61 -4.90
C HIS A 104 2.93 -12.77 -3.93
N GLN A 105 1.85 -13.56 -4.15
CA GLN A 105 1.50 -14.68 -3.28
C GLN A 105 2.61 -15.73 -3.23
N MET A 106 3.19 -16.07 -4.38
CA MET A 106 4.29 -17.03 -4.41
C MET A 106 5.54 -16.52 -3.69
N ALA A 107 5.81 -15.22 -3.75
CA ALA A 107 6.91 -14.61 -3.00
C ALA A 107 6.64 -14.62 -1.48
N ASN A 108 5.41 -14.31 -1.07
CA ASN A 108 5.00 -14.37 0.33
C ASN A 108 5.14 -15.79 0.90
N LEU A 109 4.67 -16.82 0.16
CA LEU A 109 4.81 -18.22 0.55
C LEU A 109 6.26 -18.66 0.69
N LYS A 110 7.16 -18.22 -0.21
CA LYS A 110 8.59 -18.50 -0.10
C LYS A 110 9.17 -17.94 1.20
N GLY A 111 8.81 -16.72 1.60
CA GLY A 111 9.23 -16.12 2.86
C GLY A 111 8.74 -16.92 4.07
N ILE A 112 7.45 -17.26 4.12
CA ILE A 112 6.85 -18.06 5.20
C ILE A 112 7.54 -19.42 5.32
N ARG A 113 7.71 -20.13 4.21
CA ARG A 113 8.36 -21.45 4.18
C ARG A 113 9.83 -21.42 4.58
N ALA A 114 10.53 -20.35 4.20
CA ALA A 114 11.93 -20.19 4.58
C ALA A 114 12.08 -20.01 6.11
N ILE A 115 11.25 -19.17 6.73
CA ILE A 115 11.24 -19.05 8.20
C ILE A 115 10.84 -20.38 8.86
N LYS A 116 9.82 -21.10 8.34
CA LYS A 116 9.42 -22.40 8.87
C LYS A 116 10.54 -23.44 8.80
N ALA A 117 11.36 -23.41 7.75
CA ALA A 117 12.50 -24.32 7.60
C ALA A 117 13.67 -23.98 8.52
N LEU A 118 13.94 -22.70 8.76
CA LEU A 118 15.07 -22.22 9.57
C LEU A 118 14.75 -22.21 11.06
N LEU A 119 13.51 -21.87 11.42
CA LEU A 119 13.02 -21.74 12.79
C LEU A 119 11.67 -22.47 12.93
N PRO A 120 11.66 -23.83 12.96
CA PRO A 120 10.43 -24.61 12.84
C PRO A 120 9.40 -24.39 13.97
N THR A 121 9.85 -23.98 15.14
CA THR A 121 9.01 -23.75 16.32
C THR A 121 8.59 -22.29 16.50
N LEU A 122 9.11 -21.37 15.66
CA LEU A 122 8.81 -19.96 15.76
C LEU A 122 7.36 -19.69 15.31
N PRO A 123 6.50 -19.11 16.15
CA PRO A 123 5.18 -18.67 15.73
C PRO A 123 5.26 -17.67 14.58
N GLN A 124 4.44 -17.85 13.57
CA GLN A 124 4.36 -16.97 12.41
C GLN A 124 2.94 -16.44 12.25
N VAL A 125 2.79 -15.18 11.87
CA VAL A 125 1.49 -14.53 11.64
C VAL A 125 1.42 -13.96 10.24
N ALA A 126 0.33 -14.23 9.54
CA ALA A 126 0.00 -13.60 8.25
C ALA A 126 -0.88 -12.38 8.47
N VAL A 127 -0.46 -11.24 7.94
CA VAL A 127 -1.20 -9.97 7.94
C VAL A 127 -1.53 -9.64 6.49
N PHE A 128 -2.83 -9.66 6.15
CA PHE A 128 -3.28 -9.55 4.76
C PHE A 128 -3.61 -8.11 4.38
N ASP A 129 -3.10 -7.65 3.24
CA ASP A 129 -3.42 -6.31 2.71
C ASP A 129 -4.91 -6.12 2.43
N THR A 130 -5.63 -7.20 2.12
CA THR A 130 -7.05 -7.19 1.80
C THR A 130 -7.95 -7.28 3.03
N ALA A 131 -7.43 -7.66 4.20
CA ALA A 131 -8.24 -7.95 5.37
C ALA A 131 -9.06 -6.75 5.87
N PHE A 132 -8.46 -5.56 5.89
CA PHE A 132 -9.14 -4.34 6.33
C PHE A 132 -10.35 -3.97 5.47
N HIS A 133 -10.35 -4.39 4.20
CA HIS A 133 -11.40 -4.12 3.21
C HIS A 133 -12.55 -5.14 3.21
N GLN A 134 -12.51 -6.16 4.07
CA GLN A 134 -13.54 -7.22 4.09
C GLN A 134 -14.90 -6.77 4.61
N THR A 135 -15.03 -5.54 5.09
CA THR A 135 -16.30 -4.94 5.52
C THR A 135 -17.05 -4.22 4.40
N ILE A 136 -16.47 -4.13 3.19
CA ILE A 136 -17.12 -3.52 2.01
C ILE A 136 -18.39 -4.30 1.69
N PRO A 137 -19.56 -3.62 1.54
CA PRO A 137 -20.82 -4.29 1.21
C PRO A 137 -20.82 -4.82 -0.25
N ASP A 138 -21.67 -5.80 -0.50
CA ASP A 138 -21.74 -6.52 -1.77
C ASP A 138 -21.99 -5.61 -2.99
N TYR A 139 -22.90 -4.67 -2.86
CA TYR A 139 -23.20 -3.68 -3.92
C TYR A 139 -22.01 -2.75 -4.26
N ALA A 140 -20.98 -2.67 -3.41
CA ALA A 140 -19.77 -1.89 -3.64
C ALA A 140 -18.60 -2.75 -4.11
N TYR A 141 -18.52 -4.02 -3.71
CA TYR A 141 -17.43 -4.88 -4.15
C TYR A 141 -17.72 -5.68 -5.41
N LEU A 142 -18.99 -5.90 -5.79
CA LEU A 142 -19.31 -6.63 -7.02
C LEU A 142 -19.07 -5.78 -8.26
N TYR A 143 -18.56 -6.41 -9.31
CA TYR A 143 -18.48 -5.80 -10.63
C TYR A 143 -19.78 -6.03 -11.39
N ALA A 144 -20.17 -5.08 -12.26
CA ALA A 144 -21.35 -5.18 -13.13
C ALA A 144 -21.06 -6.08 -14.35
N ILE A 145 -20.72 -7.34 -14.09
CA ILE A 145 -20.47 -8.42 -15.07
C ILE A 145 -21.33 -9.63 -14.66
N PRO A 146 -21.45 -10.69 -15.50
CA PRO A 146 -22.24 -11.88 -15.13
C PRO A 146 -21.90 -12.39 -13.72
N TYR A 147 -22.92 -12.52 -12.88
CA TYR A 147 -22.78 -12.83 -11.44
C TYR A 147 -22.11 -14.20 -11.20
N GLU A 148 -22.29 -15.14 -12.12
CA GLU A 148 -21.68 -16.47 -12.08
C GLU A 148 -20.15 -16.41 -12.08
N LEU A 149 -19.54 -15.32 -12.57
CA LEU A 149 -18.10 -15.12 -12.52
C LEU A 149 -17.61 -14.83 -11.12
N TYR A 150 -18.43 -14.15 -10.32
CA TYR A 150 -18.15 -13.98 -8.89
C TYR A 150 -18.29 -15.33 -8.18
N GLU A 151 -19.40 -16.05 -8.36
CA GLU A 151 -19.63 -17.34 -7.69
C GLU A 151 -18.54 -18.37 -8.00
N LYS A 152 -18.09 -18.43 -9.26
CA LYS A 152 -17.13 -19.44 -9.70
C LYS A 152 -15.67 -19.08 -9.46
N TYR A 153 -15.33 -17.80 -9.66
CA TYR A 153 -13.94 -17.34 -9.70
C TYR A 153 -13.61 -16.32 -8.61
N HIS A 154 -14.57 -15.96 -7.75
CA HIS A 154 -14.43 -14.95 -6.71
C HIS A 154 -13.98 -13.60 -7.27
N ILE A 155 -14.46 -13.24 -8.49
CA ILE A 155 -14.14 -11.96 -9.14
C ILE A 155 -14.95 -10.85 -8.47
N ARG A 156 -14.26 -10.08 -7.64
CA ARG A 156 -14.81 -8.94 -6.91
C ARG A 156 -13.69 -7.95 -6.59
N ARG A 157 -14.07 -6.75 -6.12
CA ARG A 157 -13.15 -5.80 -5.50
C ARG A 157 -12.69 -6.33 -4.15
N TYR A 158 -11.36 -6.37 -3.93
CA TYR A 158 -10.77 -6.74 -2.64
C TYR A 158 -10.12 -5.53 -1.97
N GLY A 159 -9.43 -4.68 -2.74
CA GLY A 159 -8.64 -3.57 -2.20
C GLY A 159 -7.32 -4.02 -1.58
N PHE A 160 -6.38 -3.10 -1.49
CA PHE A 160 -5.02 -3.35 -1.00
C PHE A 160 -4.55 -2.20 -0.12
N HIS A 161 -3.30 -2.24 0.37
CA HIS A 161 -2.74 -1.32 1.36
C HIS A 161 -3.56 -1.27 2.67
N GLY A 162 -4.27 -2.35 3.00
CA GLY A 162 -5.19 -2.38 4.14
C GLY A 162 -4.52 -2.08 5.47
N SER A 163 -3.29 -2.56 5.69
CA SER A 163 -2.51 -2.24 6.90
C SER A 163 -2.23 -0.73 7.01
N SER A 164 -1.89 -0.07 5.90
CA SER A 164 -1.69 1.38 5.86
C SER A 164 -2.99 2.14 6.14
N HIS A 165 -4.06 1.83 5.40
CA HIS A 165 -5.36 2.48 5.60
C HIS A 165 -5.89 2.31 7.03
N ARG A 166 -5.72 1.13 7.62
CA ARG A 166 -6.08 0.84 9.01
C ARG A 166 -5.29 1.70 10.00
N TYR A 167 -3.99 1.79 9.81
CA TYR A 167 -3.11 2.56 10.68
C TYR A 167 -3.43 4.05 10.62
N VAL A 168 -3.40 4.64 9.43
CA VAL A 168 -3.48 6.09 9.28
C VAL A 168 -4.87 6.64 9.62
N SER A 169 -5.94 5.85 9.39
CA SER A 169 -7.30 6.26 9.75
C SER A 169 -7.49 6.33 11.28
N LYS A 170 -6.99 5.33 12.02
CA LYS A 170 -6.99 5.34 13.49
C LYS A 170 -6.12 6.47 14.02
N ARG A 171 -4.89 6.59 13.51
CA ARG A 171 -3.94 7.61 13.95
C ARG A 171 -4.45 9.03 13.72
N ALA A 172 -5.11 9.29 12.60
CA ALA A 172 -5.74 10.58 12.33
C ALA A 172 -6.80 10.93 13.37
N CYS A 173 -7.65 9.98 13.75
CA CYS A 173 -8.64 10.19 14.83
C CYS A 173 -7.97 10.46 16.18
N GLU A 174 -6.91 9.73 16.52
CA GLU A 174 -6.16 9.97 17.77
C GLU A 174 -5.60 11.40 17.81
N ILE A 175 -4.95 11.87 16.72
CA ILE A 175 -4.38 13.22 16.63
C ILE A 175 -5.47 14.29 16.73
N LEU A 176 -6.63 14.06 16.12
CA LEU A 176 -7.74 15.01 16.07
C LEU A 176 -8.69 14.91 17.29
N GLY A 177 -8.49 13.94 18.18
CA GLY A 177 -9.36 13.70 19.33
C GLY A 177 -10.77 13.24 18.93
N LEU A 178 -10.91 12.49 17.83
CA LEU A 178 -12.18 12.00 17.29
C LEU A 178 -12.43 10.54 17.67
N ASP A 179 -13.71 10.19 17.84
CA ASP A 179 -14.12 8.79 18.01
C ASP A 179 -14.10 8.05 16.66
N TYR A 180 -13.15 7.15 16.50
CA TYR A 180 -12.97 6.37 15.27
C TYR A 180 -14.23 5.64 14.80
N ASN A 181 -15.07 5.20 15.77
CA ASN A 181 -16.30 4.47 15.46
C ASN A 181 -17.49 5.38 15.12
N LYS A 182 -17.28 6.70 15.06
CA LYS A 182 -18.32 7.69 14.71
C LYS A 182 -17.85 8.66 13.62
N THR A 183 -16.70 8.39 13.00
CA THR A 183 -16.04 9.31 12.08
C THR A 183 -16.08 8.75 10.66
N LYS A 184 -16.30 9.61 9.67
CA LYS A 184 -16.19 9.33 8.23
C LYS A 184 -14.84 9.79 7.71
N ILE A 185 -14.05 8.87 7.22
CA ILE A 185 -12.65 9.12 6.86
C ILE A 185 -12.40 8.68 5.43
N ILE A 186 -11.71 9.52 4.65
CA ILE A 186 -11.12 9.12 3.37
C ILE A 186 -9.62 9.09 3.56
N THR A 187 -8.99 7.96 3.29
CA THR A 187 -7.54 7.82 3.33
C THR A 187 -6.98 7.69 1.93
N CYS A 188 -5.96 8.49 1.63
CA CYS A 188 -5.25 8.52 0.35
C CYS A 188 -3.83 8.00 0.57
N HIS A 189 -3.61 6.70 0.36
CA HIS A 189 -2.28 6.10 0.33
C HIS A 189 -1.70 6.32 -1.07
N ILE A 190 -0.77 7.27 -1.18
CA ILE A 190 -0.26 7.76 -2.45
C ILE A 190 1.24 7.50 -2.52
N GLY A 191 1.63 6.50 -3.31
CA GLY A 191 3.01 6.11 -3.61
C GLY A 191 3.17 5.79 -5.09
N ASN A 192 4.14 4.95 -5.44
CA ASN A 192 4.24 4.40 -6.81
C ASN A 192 3.03 3.52 -7.14
N GLY A 193 2.52 2.74 -6.16
CA GLY A 193 1.14 2.26 -6.13
C GLY A 193 0.31 3.24 -5.31
N ALA A 194 -0.94 3.47 -5.68
CA ALA A 194 -1.82 4.38 -4.98
C ALA A 194 -3.24 3.81 -4.83
N SER A 195 -3.83 4.02 -3.67
CA SER A 195 -5.21 3.65 -3.39
C SER A 195 -5.88 4.63 -2.43
N LEU A 196 -7.19 4.71 -2.51
CA LEU A 196 -8.03 5.41 -1.56
C LEU A 196 -8.95 4.40 -0.87
N ALA A 197 -9.32 4.67 0.37
CA ALA A 197 -10.36 3.93 1.08
C ALA A 197 -11.35 4.90 1.74
N ALA A 198 -12.62 4.56 1.62
CA ALA A 198 -13.73 5.21 2.32
C ALA A 198 -14.04 4.40 3.57
N ILE A 199 -13.96 5.04 4.73
CA ILE A 199 -14.11 4.39 6.04
C ILE A 199 -15.23 5.13 6.79
N GLU A 200 -16.26 4.41 7.16
CA GLU A 200 -17.37 4.93 7.95
C GLU A 200 -17.51 4.14 9.25
N ASN A 201 -17.45 4.83 10.39
CA ASN A 201 -17.62 4.23 11.71
C ASN A 201 -16.66 3.04 11.95
N GLY A 202 -15.40 3.18 11.54
CA GLY A 202 -14.36 2.19 11.72
C GLY A 202 -14.36 1.04 10.71
N LYS A 203 -15.27 1.03 9.72
CA LYS A 203 -15.41 0.00 8.69
C LYS A 203 -15.18 0.59 7.30
N VAL A 204 -14.43 -0.13 6.45
CA VAL A 204 -14.29 0.24 5.05
C VAL A 204 -15.61 -0.02 4.33
N VAL A 205 -16.11 0.98 3.62
CA VAL A 205 -17.33 0.89 2.81
C VAL A 205 -17.04 0.90 1.31
N ASP A 206 -15.87 1.38 0.89
CA ASP A 206 -15.38 1.30 -0.48
C ASP A 206 -13.86 1.50 -0.54
N THR A 207 -13.22 1.04 -1.63
CA THR A 207 -11.79 1.26 -1.89
C THR A 207 -11.52 1.31 -3.40
N SER A 208 -10.46 2.01 -3.82
CA SER A 208 -10.20 2.25 -5.23
C SER A 208 -9.52 1.10 -5.97
N MET A 209 -8.66 0.32 -5.32
CA MET A 209 -8.08 -0.88 -5.93
C MET A 209 -9.11 -2.00 -5.96
N GLY A 210 -9.10 -2.81 -7.02
CA GLY A 210 -10.12 -3.79 -7.32
C GLY A 210 -9.75 -5.23 -7.00
N LEU A 211 -10.02 -6.13 -7.96
CA LEU A 211 -9.55 -7.51 -7.96
C LEU A 211 -8.04 -7.59 -7.86
N THR A 212 -7.37 -6.66 -8.53
CA THR A 212 -5.91 -6.50 -8.55
C THR A 212 -5.54 -5.07 -8.12
N PRO A 213 -4.27 -4.80 -7.79
CA PRO A 213 -3.81 -3.44 -7.49
C PRO A 213 -3.76 -2.50 -8.71
N CYS A 214 -4.42 -2.82 -9.83
CA CYS A 214 -4.40 -2.02 -11.06
C CYS A 214 -5.56 -1.02 -11.17
N GLU A 215 -6.77 -1.40 -10.74
CA GLU A 215 -7.96 -0.55 -10.76
C GLU A 215 -7.81 0.67 -9.87
N GLY A 216 -8.55 1.73 -10.16
CA GLY A 216 -8.66 2.93 -9.35
C GLY A 216 -7.93 4.13 -9.94
N VAL A 217 -7.17 4.82 -9.11
CA VAL A 217 -6.45 6.02 -9.53
C VAL A 217 -5.26 5.69 -10.44
N MET A 218 -4.86 6.66 -11.26
CA MET A 218 -3.62 6.59 -12.02
C MET A 218 -2.43 6.44 -11.06
N MET A 219 -1.48 5.56 -11.38
CA MET A 219 -0.31 5.27 -10.54
C MET A 219 0.99 5.50 -11.31
N GLY A 220 2.13 5.20 -10.71
CA GLY A 220 3.43 5.40 -11.35
C GLY A 220 3.54 4.72 -12.72
N THR A 221 3.15 3.43 -12.80
CA THR A 221 3.19 2.63 -14.04
C THR A 221 1.87 1.96 -14.39
N ARG A 222 0.87 1.97 -13.50
CA ARG A 222 -0.45 1.35 -13.70
C ARG A 222 -1.46 2.36 -14.20
N CYS A 223 -2.33 1.92 -15.12
CA CYS A 223 -3.29 2.81 -15.78
C CYS A 223 -4.38 3.36 -14.84
N GLY A 224 -4.77 2.61 -13.79
CA GLY A 224 -6.01 2.87 -13.07
C GLY A 224 -7.24 2.58 -13.93
N ASP A 225 -8.35 3.25 -13.64
CA ASP A 225 -9.60 3.08 -14.38
C ASP A 225 -9.45 3.45 -15.85
N ILE A 226 -9.91 2.55 -16.71
CA ILE A 226 -9.91 2.69 -18.15
C ILE A 226 -11.20 2.06 -18.72
N ASP A 227 -11.72 2.59 -19.82
CA ASP A 227 -12.80 1.94 -20.56
C ASP A 227 -12.30 0.58 -21.09
N PRO A 228 -12.96 -0.53 -20.73
CA PRO A 228 -12.59 -1.87 -21.21
C PRO A 228 -12.55 -1.99 -22.73
N ALA A 229 -13.35 -1.21 -23.46
CA ALA A 229 -13.40 -1.22 -24.92
C ALA A 229 -12.10 -0.72 -25.58
N VAL A 230 -11.22 -0.06 -24.84
CA VAL A 230 -9.88 0.33 -25.33
C VAL A 230 -9.06 -0.91 -25.73
N PHE A 231 -9.20 -2.04 -25.03
CA PHE A 231 -8.41 -3.24 -25.32
C PHE A 231 -8.78 -3.90 -26.65
N PRO A 232 -10.05 -4.27 -26.92
CA PRO A 232 -10.41 -4.82 -28.23
C PRO A 232 -10.14 -3.84 -29.37
N TYR A 233 -10.23 -2.51 -29.13
CA TYR A 233 -9.85 -1.51 -30.12
C TYR A 233 -8.35 -1.58 -30.46
N LEU A 234 -7.46 -1.67 -29.44
CA LEU A 234 -6.02 -1.80 -29.65
C LEU A 234 -5.64 -3.12 -30.32
N PHE A 235 -6.31 -4.22 -29.95
CA PHE A 235 -6.08 -5.53 -30.55
C PHE A 235 -6.45 -5.55 -32.02
N SER A 236 -7.61 -5.02 -32.40
CA SER A 236 -8.08 -4.96 -33.79
C SER A 236 -7.22 -4.07 -34.68
N ASN A 237 -6.53 -3.08 -34.10
CA ASN A 237 -5.61 -2.20 -34.84
C ASN A 237 -4.15 -2.69 -34.78
N ASN A 238 -3.87 -3.88 -34.26
CA ASN A 238 -2.51 -4.41 -34.04
C ASN A 238 -1.58 -3.47 -33.24
N ALA A 239 -2.17 -2.62 -32.39
CA ALA A 239 -1.43 -1.67 -31.56
C ALA A 239 -0.98 -2.30 -30.20
N LEU A 240 -1.58 -3.42 -29.83
CA LEU A 240 -1.25 -4.19 -28.63
C LEU A 240 -1.49 -5.68 -28.90
N ASP A 241 -0.52 -6.55 -28.56
CA ASP A 241 -0.74 -7.99 -28.52
C ASP A 241 -1.52 -8.34 -27.23
N PRO A 242 -2.59 -9.15 -27.28
CA PRO A 242 -3.28 -9.62 -26.07
C PRO A 242 -2.37 -10.21 -24.99
N LYS A 243 -1.26 -10.85 -25.39
CA LYS A 243 -0.26 -11.42 -24.47
C LYS A 243 0.50 -10.35 -23.67
N ASP A 244 0.62 -9.15 -24.20
CA ASP A 244 1.29 -8.02 -23.57
C ASP A 244 0.35 -7.15 -22.71
N MET A 245 -0.93 -7.48 -22.64
CA MET A 245 -1.95 -6.68 -21.95
C MET A 245 -1.58 -6.42 -20.48
N ASP A 246 -1.17 -7.44 -19.75
CA ASP A 246 -0.77 -7.28 -18.34
C ASP A 246 0.41 -6.30 -18.20
N ASN A 247 1.41 -6.44 -19.04
CA ASN A 247 2.57 -5.55 -19.04
C ASN A 247 2.18 -4.11 -19.42
N PHE A 248 1.26 -3.95 -20.38
CA PHE A 248 0.76 -2.66 -20.81
C PHE A 248 0.07 -1.91 -19.66
N ILE A 249 -0.90 -2.53 -18.98
CA ILE A 249 -1.69 -1.87 -17.93
C ILE A 249 -0.91 -1.68 -16.62
N ASN A 250 0.05 -2.55 -16.30
CA ASN A 250 0.74 -2.54 -15.01
C ASN A 250 2.14 -1.90 -15.05
N LYS A 251 2.85 -1.89 -16.21
CA LYS A 251 4.25 -1.48 -16.27
C LYS A 251 4.56 -0.37 -17.28
N LYS A 252 3.68 -0.15 -18.27
CA LYS A 252 3.92 0.82 -19.36
C LYS A 252 2.95 1.99 -19.37
N SER A 253 2.00 2.01 -18.44
CA SER A 253 0.93 3.02 -18.34
C SER A 253 1.19 4.03 -17.22
N GLY A 254 0.15 4.63 -16.68
CA GLY A 254 0.23 5.57 -15.56
C GLY A 254 1.03 6.82 -15.87
N VAL A 255 1.68 7.33 -14.82
CA VAL A 255 2.54 8.54 -14.90
C VAL A 255 3.65 8.36 -15.92
N LEU A 256 4.32 7.21 -15.93
CA LEU A 256 5.34 6.86 -16.92
C LEU A 256 4.79 6.93 -18.35
N GLY A 257 3.66 6.26 -18.60
CA GLY A 257 3.07 6.18 -19.94
C GLY A 257 2.63 7.53 -20.50
N VAL A 258 2.04 8.38 -19.66
CA VAL A 258 1.57 9.71 -20.06
C VAL A 258 2.73 10.70 -20.17
N SER A 259 3.59 10.79 -19.15
CA SER A 259 4.72 11.73 -19.17
C SER A 259 5.75 11.35 -20.23
N GLY A 260 6.04 10.07 -20.38
CA GLY A 260 7.15 9.57 -21.19
C GLY A 260 8.52 9.83 -20.55
N VAL A 261 8.56 10.16 -19.25
CA VAL A 261 9.79 10.52 -18.52
C VAL A 261 10.17 9.42 -17.53
N SER A 262 9.35 9.23 -16.50
CA SER A 262 9.65 8.34 -15.37
C SER A 262 8.36 7.96 -14.64
N SER A 263 8.42 6.91 -13.83
CA SER A 263 7.40 6.62 -12.81
C SER A 263 7.69 7.31 -11.48
N ASP A 264 8.88 7.89 -11.31
CA ASP A 264 9.24 8.68 -10.13
C ASP A 264 8.70 10.10 -10.26
N MET A 265 7.85 10.49 -9.30
CA MET A 265 7.21 11.81 -9.33
C MET A 265 8.23 12.97 -9.29
N ARG A 266 9.40 12.77 -8.67
CA ARG A 266 10.45 13.79 -8.60
C ARG A 266 10.98 14.14 -9.99
N ASP A 267 11.23 13.11 -10.82
CA ASP A 267 11.70 13.29 -12.19
C ASP A 267 10.62 13.98 -13.05
N VAL A 268 9.36 13.61 -12.82
CA VAL A 268 8.21 14.17 -13.55
C VAL A 268 7.94 15.61 -13.14
N GLU A 269 8.05 15.94 -11.85
CA GLU A 269 7.94 17.33 -11.35
C GLU A 269 9.08 18.20 -11.89
N GLU A 270 10.32 17.70 -11.92
CA GLU A 270 11.43 18.38 -12.54
C GLU A 270 11.18 18.65 -14.04
N ALA A 271 10.71 17.62 -14.77
CA ALA A 271 10.36 17.75 -16.18
C ALA A 271 9.26 18.81 -16.39
N ALA A 272 8.22 18.79 -15.55
CA ALA A 272 7.08 19.69 -15.66
C ALA A 272 7.43 21.14 -15.27
N PHE A 273 8.10 21.33 -14.13
CA PHE A 273 8.27 22.67 -13.55
C PHE A 273 9.59 23.36 -13.96
N VAL A 274 10.67 22.59 -14.15
CA VAL A 274 11.98 23.12 -14.55
C VAL A 274 12.13 23.07 -16.07
N ARG A 275 12.02 21.89 -16.68
CA ARG A 275 12.18 21.73 -18.14
C ARG A 275 10.97 22.16 -18.97
N LYS A 276 9.82 22.47 -18.32
CA LYS A 276 8.57 22.92 -18.95
C LYS A 276 7.98 21.95 -19.97
N GLU A 277 8.17 20.64 -19.75
CA GLU A 277 7.66 19.59 -20.62
C GLU A 277 6.15 19.45 -20.48
N LYS A 278 5.41 19.66 -21.58
CA LYS A 278 3.94 19.67 -21.60
C LYS A 278 3.32 18.33 -21.15
N ARG A 279 3.89 17.19 -21.58
CA ARG A 279 3.39 15.87 -21.22
C ARG A 279 3.61 15.57 -19.74
N ALA A 280 4.74 15.96 -19.16
CA ALA A 280 4.99 15.82 -17.73
C ALA A 280 3.98 16.64 -16.91
N ALA A 281 3.77 17.91 -17.28
CA ALA A 281 2.77 18.76 -16.63
C ALA A 281 1.33 18.22 -16.78
N LEU A 282 0.97 17.65 -17.94
CA LEU A 282 -0.31 16.97 -18.15
C LEU A 282 -0.45 15.75 -17.23
N SER A 283 0.60 14.94 -17.13
CA SER A 283 0.61 13.73 -16.31
C SER A 283 0.33 14.04 -14.83
N LEU A 284 0.97 15.08 -14.26
CA LEU A 284 0.71 15.55 -12.89
C LEU A 284 -0.74 15.99 -12.71
N LYS A 285 -1.29 16.78 -13.63
CA LYS A 285 -2.69 17.22 -13.58
C LYS A 285 -3.67 16.05 -13.65
N MET A 286 -3.39 15.05 -14.50
CA MET A 286 -4.23 13.85 -14.61
C MET A 286 -4.18 13.04 -13.31
N TYR A 287 -3.00 12.91 -12.71
CA TYR A 287 -2.80 12.21 -11.46
C TYR A 287 -3.63 12.82 -10.33
N ASP A 288 -3.45 14.10 -10.06
CA ASP A 288 -4.19 14.84 -9.03
C ASP A 288 -5.70 14.81 -9.28
N TYR A 289 -6.12 14.99 -10.54
CA TYR A 289 -7.52 14.99 -10.92
C TYR A 289 -8.21 13.64 -10.65
N ARG A 290 -7.54 12.52 -10.95
CA ARG A 290 -8.08 11.18 -10.68
C ARG A 290 -8.25 10.93 -9.20
N ILE A 291 -7.29 11.33 -8.37
CA ILE A 291 -7.38 11.22 -6.90
C ILE A 291 -8.53 12.11 -6.37
N LYS A 292 -8.60 13.37 -6.83
CA LYS A 292 -9.68 14.29 -6.47
C LYS A 292 -11.07 13.74 -6.79
N LYS A 293 -11.26 13.11 -7.96
CA LYS A 293 -12.52 12.45 -8.34
C LYS A 293 -12.92 11.36 -7.35
N TYR A 294 -11.99 10.53 -6.93
CA TYR A 294 -12.24 9.48 -5.95
C TYR A 294 -12.59 10.06 -4.57
N VAL A 295 -11.93 11.13 -4.14
CA VAL A 295 -12.33 11.87 -2.91
C VAL A 295 -13.80 12.31 -3.00
N GLY A 296 -14.20 12.95 -4.11
CA GLY A 296 -15.58 13.37 -4.32
C GLY A 296 -16.57 12.20 -4.37
N ALA A 297 -16.22 11.10 -5.04
CA ALA A 297 -17.05 9.90 -5.11
C ALA A 297 -17.28 9.29 -3.72
N TYR A 298 -16.22 9.21 -2.90
CA TYR A 298 -16.33 8.65 -1.55
C TYR A 298 -17.06 9.58 -0.57
N MET A 299 -16.93 10.90 -0.74
CA MET A 299 -17.78 11.85 0.00
C MET A 299 -19.26 11.65 -0.33
N ALA A 300 -19.60 11.38 -1.59
CA ALA A 300 -20.96 11.06 -2.00
C ALA A 300 -21.42 9.71 -1.44
N ALA A 301 -20.62 8.67 -1.52
CA ALA A 301 -20.93 7.32 -1.04
C ALA A 301 -21.19 7.28 0.47
N MET A 302 -20.45 8.05 1.25
CA MET A 302 -20.62 8.15 2.72
C MET A 302 -21.57 9.27 3.17
N ASN A 303 -22.17 10.05 2.24
CA ASN A 303 -22.92 11.25 2.57
C ASN A 303 -22.12 12.21 3.47
N GLY A 304 -20.93 12.60 2.99
CA GLY A 304 -20.00 13.50 3.66
C GLY A 304 -18.69 12.84 4.07
N CYS A 305 -17.82 13.64 4.70
CA CYS A 305 -16.52 13.22 5.22
C CYS A 305 -16.16 14.14 6.39
N ASP A 306 -15.52 13.60 7.42
CA ASP A 306 -14.99 14.37 8.55
C ASP A 306 -13.48 14.59 8.42
N VAL A 307 -12.77 13.58 7.86
CA VAL A 307 -11.30 13.61 7.77
C VAL A 307 -10.82 13.09 6.41
N LEU A 308 -9.97 13.86 5.73
CA LEU A 308 -9.20 13.46 4.57
C LEU A 308 -7.75 13.26 4.98
N VAL A 309 -7.21 12.05 4.82
CA VAL A 309 -5.86 11.68 5.24
C VAL A 309 -4.96 11.45 4.03
N PHE A 310 -3.80 12.12 3.99
CA PHE A 310 -2.73 11.83 3.02
C PHE A 310 -1.62 11.02 3.65
N THR A 311 -1.20 9.94 2.98
CA THR A 311 -0.15 9.03 3.41
C THR A 311 0.54 8.36 2.22
N GLY A 312 1.54 7.52 2.48
CA GLY A 312 2.38 6.93 1.45
C GLY A 312 3.41 7.92 0.91
N GLY A 313 4.44 7.43 0.24
CA GLY A 313 5.64 8.22 -0.06
C GLY A 313 5.39 9.56 -0.78
N ILE A 314 4.42 9.62 -1.69
CA ILE A 314 4.00 10.87 -2.37
C ILE A 314 3.04 11.66 -1.49
N GLY A 315 2.07 11.00 -0.84
CA GLY A 315 1.13 11.67 0.06
C GLY A 315 1.81 12.35 1.25
N GLU A 316 2.89 11.78 1.77
CA GLU A 316 3.68 12.30 2.88
C GLU A 316 4.64 13.43 2.48
N LYS A 317 5.21 13.36 1.25
CA LYS A 317 6.30 14.24 0.81
C LYS A 317 5.92 15.22 -0.30
N GLY A 318 4.87 14.92 -1.07
CA GLY A 318 4.45 15.68 -2.26
C GLY A 318 3.43 16.76 -1.92
N ASP A 319 3.87 17.96 -1.54
CA ASP A 319 3.00 19.08 -1.26
C ASP A 319 2.25 19.56 -2.51
N THR A 320 2.83 19.43 -3.70
CA THR A 320 2.20 19.73 -5.00
C THR A 320 0.97 18.84 -5.24
N THR A 321 1.11 17.53 -5.03
CA THR A 321 0.00 16.57 -5.18
C THR A 321 -1.11 16.82 -4.15
N ARG A 322 -0.77 17.03 -2.87
CA ARG A 322 -1.78 17.35 -1.85
C ARG A 322 -2.54 18.62 -2.19
N ARG A 323 -1.84 19.67 -2.67
CA ARG A 323 -2.46 20.90 -3.19
C ARG A 323 -3.38 20.61 -4.37
N GLY A 324 -2.91 19.86 -5.37
CA GLY A 324 -3.67 19.50 -6.57
C GLY A 324 -4.96 18.73 -6.24
N VAL A 325 -4.93 17.90 -5.22
CA VAL A 325 -6.09 17.11 -4.76
C VAL A 325 -7.03 17.94 -3.89
N ALA A 326 -6.53 18.67 -2.88
CA ALA A 326 -7.37 19.24 -1.81
C ALA A 326 -7.81 20.69 -2.06
N MET A 327 -7.15 21.44 -2.95
CA MET A 327 -7.60 22.79 -3.29
C MET A 327 -8.90 22.81 -4.11
N HIS A 328 -9.69 23.89 -3.96
CA HIS A 328 -10.96 24.11 -4.68
C HIS A 328 -12.02 23.04 -4.36
N LEU A 329 -12.09 22.65 -3.10
CA LEU A 329 -13.11 21.73 -2.56
C LEU A 329 -13.91 22.37 -1.41
N GLU A 330 -13.96 23.70 -1.36
CA GLU A 330 -14.64 24.47 -0.30
C GLU A 330 -16.14 24.13 -0.24
N ASN A 331 -16.78 23.91 -1.39
CA ASN A 331 -18.18 23.49 -1.45
C ASN A 331 -18.42 22.07 -0.87
N LEU A 332 -17.36 21.28 -0.73
CA LEU A 332 -17.39 19.99 -0.04
C LEU A 332 -16.93 20.09 1.43
N GLY A 333 -16.71 21.32 1.92
CA GLY A 333 -16.32 21.58 3.30
C GLY A 333 -14.83 21.46 3.58
N ILE A 334 -13.97 21.41 2.55
CA ILE A 334 -12.51 21.35 2.67
C ILE A 334 -11.95 22.75 2.44
N GLU A 335 -11.48 23.40 3.49
CA GLU A 335 -10.69 24.65 3.40
C GLU A 335 -9.22 24.32 3.60
N PHE A 336 -8.54 24.05 2.49
CA PHE A 336 -7.13 23.65 2.48
C PHE A 336 -6.22 24.83 2.86
N ASP A 337 -5.18 24.57 3.68
CA ASP A 337 -4.17 25.57 4.07
C ASP A 337 -2.84 25.26 3.37
N ASP A 338 -2.62 25.93 2.25
CA ASP A 338 -1.42 25.73 1.46
C ASP A 338 -0.14 26.32 2.09
N THR A 339 -0.27 27.26 3.03
CA THR A 339 0.86 27.78 3.79
C THR A 339 1.49 26.74 4.70
N ILE A 340 0.65 25.94 5.37
CA ILE A 340 1.11 24.83 6.21
C ILE A 340 1.59 23.67 5.34
N ASN A 341 0.92 23.43 4.21
CA ASN A 341 1.25 22.33 3.32
C ASN A 341 2.60 22.48 2.61
N THR A 342 2.96 23.69 2.20
CA THR A 342 4.16 23.96 1.39
C THR A 342 5.43 23.52 2.12
N GLY A 343 6.20 22.63 1.50
CA GLY A 343 7.44 22.10 2.05
C GLY A 343 7.27 21.09 3.18
N LEU A 344 6.04 20.72 3.58
CA LEU A 344 5.78 19.71 4.59
C LEU A 344 6.16 18.32 4.08
N ARG A 345 7.00 17.59 4.86
CA ARG A 345 7.47 16.24 4.54
C ARG A 345 7.53 15.38 5.81
N ASP A 346 7.07 14.13 5.69
CA ASP A 346 7.23 13.06 6.69
C ASP A 346 6.84 13.46 8.14
N LYS A 347 5.78 14.28 8.29
CA LYS A 347 5.32 14.74 9.61
C LYS A 347 3.80 14.63 9.71
N GLU A 348 3.33 14.24 10.89
CA GLU A 348 1.92 14.35 11.25
C GLU A 348 1.56 15.85 11.36
N MET A 349 0.63 16.30 10.49
CA MET A 349 0.26 17.72 10.44
C MET A 349 -1.13 17.90 9.83
N VAL A 350 -1.96 18.70 10.51
CA VAL A 350 -3.23 19.17 9.94
C VAL A 350 -2.91 20.28 8.95
N ILE A 351 -3.39 20.14 7.71
CA ILE A 351 -3.16 21.04 6.57
C ILE A 351 -4.47 21.64 6.03
N SER A 352 -5.48 21.71 6.87
CA SER A 352 -6.71 22.46 6.62
C SER A 352 -6.82 23.63 7.60
N LYS A 353 -7.54 24.68 7.20
CA LYS A 353 -7.80 25.82 8.07
C LYS A 353 -8.59 25.39 9.32
N PRO A 354 -8.49 26.11 10.45
CA PRO A 354 -9.29 25.81 11.66
C PRO A 354 -10.79 25.78 11.40
N THR A 355 -11.28 26.62 10.48
CA THR A 355 -12.68 26.76 10.07
C THR A 355 -13.16 25.62 9.16
N SER A 356 -12.25 24.82 8.61
CA SER A 356 -12.59 23.72 7.70
C SER A 356 -13.50 22.71 8.40
N LYS A 357 -14.62 22.39 7.76
CA LYS A 357 -15.55 21.36 8.22
C LYS A 357 -14.92 19.97 8.13
N VAL A 358 -14.26 19.68 7.02
CA VAL A 358 -13.49 18.45 6.82
C VAL A 358 -12.02 18.73 7.17
N LYS A 359 -11.48 18.00 8.13
CA LYS A 359 -10.05 18.12 8.47
C LYS A 359 -9.19 17.41 7.44
N VAL A 360 -8.17 18.07 6.95
CA VAL A 360 -7.17 17.48 6.07
C VAL A 360 -5.88 17.30 6.84
N ILE A 361 -5.35 16.09 6.86
CA ILE A 361 -4.19 15.75 7.67
C ILE A 361 -3.19 14.87 6.89
N VAL A 362 -1.92 15.08 7.11
CA VAL A 362 -0.83 14.17 6.71
C VAL A 362 -0.51 13.25 7.88
N VAL A 363 -0.52 11.96 7.63
CA VAL A 363 -0.13 10.93 8.61
C VAL A 363 0.84 9.97 7.92
N PRO A 364 2.13 9.96 8.25
CA PRO A 364 3.08 8.97 7.75
C PRO A 364 2.63 7.55 8.13
N THR A 365 2.62 6.65 7.14
CA THR A 365 2.21 5.26 7.39
C THR A 365 3.28 4.48 8.15
N ASN A 366 2.83 3.50 8.93
CA ASN A 366 3.72 2.57 9.63
C ASN A 366 3.13 1.14 9.58
N GLU A 367 3.23 0.52 8.41
CA GLU A 367 2.72 -0.84 8.17
C GLU A 367 3.47 -1.90 8.98
N GLU A 368 4.77 -1.69 9.19
CA GLU A 368 5.59 -2.60 10.01
C GLU A 368 5.11 -2.64 11.46
N LEU A 369 4.72 -1.50 12.02
CA LEU A 369 4.14 -1.44 13.36
C LEU A 369 2.81 -2.20 13.44
N VAL A 370 1.97 -2.09 12.42
CA VAL A 370 0.70 -2.83 12.36
C VAL A 370 0.95 -4.34 12.35
N ILE A 371 1.88 -4.80 11.51
CA ILE A 371 2.27 -6.22 11.44
C ILE A 371 2.80 -6.69 12.80
N ALA A 372 3.67 -5.90 13.41
CA ALA A 372 4.24 -6.23 14.70
C ALA A 372 3.20 -6.30 15.83
N GLN A 373 2.23 -5.37 15.85
CA GLN A 373 1.13 -5.35 16.83
C GLN A 373 0.20 -6.55 16.67
N ASP A 374 -0.19 -6.88 15.43
CA ASP A 374 -1.02 -8.07 15.17
C ASP A 374 -0.28 -9.36 15.53
N THR A 375 1.01 -9.43 15.20
CA THR A 375 1.85 -10.58 15.55
C THR A 375 1.91 -10.76 17.07
N LEU A 376 2.17 -9.67 17.80
CA LEU A 376 2.20 -9.71 19.26
C LEU A 376 0.85 -10.12 19.86
N ALA A 377 -0.25 -9.58 19.34
CA ALA A 377 -1.58 -9.89 19.85
C ALA A 377 -1.97 -11.36 19.68
N LEU A 378 -1.56 -11.99 18.56
CA LEU A 378 -1.87 -13.38 18.26
C LEU A 378 -0.89 -14.39 18.88
N THR A 379 0.31 -13.96 19.29
CA THR A 379 1.35 -14.85 19.85
C THR A 379 1.53 -14.71 21.34
N LYS A 380 0.96 -13.67 21.99
CA LYS A 380 0.91 -13.58 23.46
C LYS A 380 0.12 -14.77 24.01
N LYS A 381 0.77 -15.56 24.84
CA LYS A 381 0.14 -16.59 25.68
C LYS A 381 -0.47 -15.95 26.92
#